data_9ba479c2157f4bb2c9f693eb1322db04
#
_entry.id   9ba479c2157f4bb2c9f693eb1322db04
#
_cell.length_a   1.000
_cell.length_b   1.000
_cell.length_c   1.000
_cell.angle_alpha   90.00
_cell.angle_beta   90.00
_cell.angle_gamma   90.00
#
_symmetry.space_group_name_H-M   'P 1'
#
loop_
_entity.id
_entity.type
_entity.pdbx_description
1 polymer ?
#
loop_
_entity_poly.entity_id
_entity_poly.type
_entity_poly.pdbx_seq_one_letter_code
_entity_poly.pdbx_strand_id
1 'polypeptide(L)'
;MRLLFASLLILLLAGCKTAATPYEHNAVIAYPGGLYYYVKGGDTLWSISKLYDIDINSLIRSNNLDDSRDIQRGQRLLIPGKAVKSGPERKYFTKDFFMWPIKGSVVSYYGSKMDRTKNKGIDIRAGEGAGVKASRAGRVVFCDEWLKGFGKTVILDHGDSFQTVYAYNSVLLVKPGDVVDQNGLIARAGRGGRAKEPSLHFEIRRNGEPQNPFYYLAR
;
A
#
# COMPACT_ATOMS: atom_id res chain seq x y z
N MET A 1 60.48 27.83 36.36
CA MET A 1 60.26 26.46 35.94
C MET A 1 58.78 26.16 36.12
N ARG A 2 57.96 26.44 35.08
CA ARG A 2 56.50 26.27 35.10
C ARG A 2 56.15 25.27 34.02
N LEU A 3 55.67 24.09 34.43
CA LEU A 3 55.18 23.04 33.57
C LEU A 3 53.74 23.38 33.12
N LEU A 4 53.56 23.55 31.81
CA LEU A 4 52.25 23.68 31.16
C LEU A 4 51.76 22.29 30.84
N PHE A 5 50.68 21.84 31.49
CA PHE A 5 49.88 20.68 31.10
C PHE A 5 48.93 21.10 29.99
N ALA A 6 49.17 20.57 28.80
CA ALA A 6 48.25 20.66 27.69
C ALA A 6 47.22 19.49 27.79
N SER A 7 46.00 19.80 28.21
CA SER A 7 44.91 18.84 28.17
C SER A 7 44.40 18.67 26.74
N LEU A 8 44.65 17.50 26.16
CA LEU A 8 44.10 17.08 24.87
C LEU A 8 42.68 16.62 25.05
N LEU A 9 41.71 17.45 24.70
CA LEU A 9 40.26 17.13 24.70
C LEU A 9 39.96 16.31 23.44
N ILE A 10 39.87 14.99 23.61
CA ILE A 10 39.41 14.07 22.55
C ILE A 10 37.90 14.15 22.47
N LEU A 11 37.38 14.83 21.45
CA LEU A 11 35.96 14.85 21.10
C LEU A 11 35.61 13.51 20.43
N LEU A 12 35.01 12.57 21.20
CA LEU A 12 34.39 11.37 20.65
C LEU A 12 33.11 11.77 19.93
N LEU A 13 33.20 11.92 18.61
CA LEU A 13 32.02 11.95 17.74
C LEU A 13 31.38 10.55 17.72
N ALA A 14 30.44 10.32 18.62
CA ALA A 14 29.54 9.17 18.56
C ALA A 14 28.61 9.39 17.35
N GLY A 15 29.05 8.91 16.18
CA GLY A 15 28.18 8.80 15.02
C GLY A 15 27.06 7.81 15.32
N CYS A 16 25.86 8.30 15.59
CA CYS A 16 24.66 7.48 15.53
C CYS A 16 24.50 6.93 14.11
N LYS A 17 25.05 5.73 13.88
CA LYS A 17 24.61 4.90 12.77
C LYS A 17 23.21 4.41 13.12
N THR A 18 22.18 5.13 12.66
CA THR A 18 20.85 4.56 12.53
C THR A 18 20.97 3.42 11.53
N ALA A 19 21.11 2.20 12.07
CA ALA A 19 20.96 1.01 11.27
C ALA A 19 19.54 1.03 10.73
N ALA A 20 19.39 1.33 9.44
CA ALA A 20 18.16 1.10 8.72
C ALA A 20 17.92 -0.41 8.80
N THR A 21 16.99 -0.82 9.65
CA THR A 21 16.50 -2.19 9.65
C THR A 21 15.97 -2.47 8.25
N PRO A 22 16.39 -3.55 7.57
CA PRO A 22 15.79 -3.93 6.31
C PRO A 22 14.29 -4.12 6.57
N TYR A 23 13.47 -3.28 5.97
CA TYR A 23 12.02 -3.40 6.04
C TYR A 23 11.64 -4.68 5.29
N GLU A 24 11.32 -5.75 6.03
CA GLU A 24 10.79 -6.98 5.44
C GLU A 24 9.40 -6.67 4.90
N HIS A 25 9.32 -6.42 3.60
CA HIS A 25 8.10 -6.16 2.88
C HIS A 25 7.31 -7.45 2.68
N ASN A 26 6.62 -7.91 3.70
CA ASN A 26 5.60 -8.94 3.54
C ASN A 26 4.29 -8.26 3.11
N ALA A 27 4.12 -8.09 1.79
CA ALA A 27 2.87 -7.60 1.21
C ALA A 27 1.81 -8.70 1.31
N VAL A 28 1.15 -8.81 2.46
CA VAL A 28 0.11 -9.79 2.75
C VAL A 28 -1.23 -9.09 2.78
N ILE A 29 -2.15 -9.47 1.92
CA ILE A 29 -3.53 -8.96 1.92
C ILE A 29 -4.46 -10.07 2.38
N ALA A 30 -5.19 -9.81 3.47
CA ALA A 30 -6.25 -10.69 3.96
C ALA A 30 -7.61 -10.23 3.43
N TYR A 31 -8.33 -11.12 2.76
CA TYR A 31 -9.71 -10.90 2.33
C TYR A 31 -10.65 -11.90 2.99
N PRO A 32 -11.98 -11.63 3.07
CA PRO A 32 -12.97 -12.68 3.28
C PRO A 32 -12.82 -13.72 2.15
N GLY A 33 -12.29 -14.91 2.48
CA GLY A 33 -12.04 -15.97 1.51
C GLY A 33 -10.58 -16.33 1.28
N GLY A 34 -9.60 -15.63 1.87
CA GLY A 34 -8.19 -16.04 1.79
C GLY A 34 -7.19 -14.90 1.94
N LEU A 35 -5.94 -15.29 2.07
CA LEU A 35 -4.79 -14.42 2.08
C LEU A 35 -4.30 -14.23 0.66
N TYR A 36 -4.01 -12.99 0.24
CA TYR A 36 -3.41 -12.71 -1.06
C TYR A 36 -1.99 -12.18 -0.91
N TYR A 37 -1.11 -12.59 -1.82
CA TYR A 37 0.27 -12.13 -1.92
C TYR A 37 0.49 -11.43 -3.27
N TYR A 38 1.24 -10.34 -3.26
CA TYR A 38 1.67 -9.68 -4.50
C TYR A 38 3.12 -10.07 -4.80
N VAL A 39 3.34 -10.66 -5.96
CA VAL A 39 4.64 -11.14 -6.44
C VAL A 39 5.63 -9.97 -6.54
N LYS A 40 6.77 -10.10 -5.90
CA LYS A 40 7.88 -9.14 -5.93
C LYS A 40 8.89 -9.50 -7.02
N GLY A 41 9.77 -8.55 -7.34
CA GLY A 41 10.92 -8.86 -8.22
C GLY A 41 11.83 -9.91 -7.57
N GLY A 42 12.07 -11.01 -8.31
CA GLY A 42 12.87 -12.13 -7.82
C GLY A 42 12.09 -13.23 -7.10
N ASP A 43 10.78 -13.04 -6.84
CA ASP A 43 9.95 -14.11 -6.29
C ASP A 43 9.75 -15.24 -7.29
N THR A 44 9.64 -16.45 -6.73
CA THR A 44 9.22 -17.66 -7.42
C THR A 44 8.07 -18.29 -6.65
N LEU A 45 7.22 -19.09 -7.29
CA LEU A 45 6.18 -19.83 -6.57
C LEU A 45 6.76 -20.72 -5.47
N TRP A 46 7.98 -21.22 -5.68
CA TRP A 46 8.68 -21.99 -4.66
C TRP A 46 9.03 -21.14 -3.43
N SER A 47 9.61 -19.94 -3.62
CA SER A 47 9.93 -19.03 -2.49
C SER A 47 8.69 -18.60 -1.74
N ILE A 48 7.60 -18.32 -2.46
CA ILE A 48 6.31 -17.93 -1.87
C ILE A 48 5.68 -19.12 -1.11
N SER A 49 5.73 -20.34 -1.66
CA SER A 49 5.21 -21.55 -1.00
C SER A 49 5.94 -21.81 0.33
N LYS A 50 7.26 -21.61 0.36
CA LYS A 50 8.08 -21.73 1.58
C LYS A 50 7.77 -20.62 2.58
N LEU A 51 7.62 -19.38 2.11
CA LEU A 51 7.30 -18.23 2.96
C LEU A 51 5.98 -18.44 3.74
N TYR A 52 5.00 -19.07 3.10
CA TYR A 52 3.68 -19.30 3.68
C TYR A 52 3.45 -20.73 4.21
N ASP A 53 4.46 -21.58 4.11
CA ASP A 53 4.36 -22.98 4.50
C ASP A 53 3.13 -23.68 3.88
N ILE A 54 3.05 -23.63 2.55
CA ILE A 54 1.99 -24.22 1.74
C ILE A 54 2.59 -25.07 0.63
N ASP A 55 1.82 -26.06 0.18
CA ASP A 55 2.21 -26.85 -0.97
C ASP A 55 2.14 -26.03 -2.27
N ILE A 56 3.22 -26.10 -3.07
CA ILE A 56 3.35 -25.35 -4.32
C ILE A 56 2.24 -25.69 -5.33
N ASN A 57 1.82 -26.97 -5.42
CA ASN A 57 0.75 -27.36 -6.30
C ASN A 57 -0.61 -26.79 -5.86
N SER A 58 -0.80 -26.62 -4.54
CA SER A 58 -1.98 -25.95 -4.02
C SER A 58 -1.98 -24.47 -4.38
N LEU A 59 -0.81 -23.82 -4.35
CA LEU A 59 -0.67 -22.43 -4.79
C LEU A 59 -0.98 -22.28 -6.29
N ILE A 60 -0.45 -23.18 -7.13
CA ILE A 60 -0.69 -23.24 -8.58
C ILE A 60 -2.18 -23.39 -8.86
N ARG A 61 -2.83 -24.43 -8.29
CA ARG A 61 -4.26 -24.72 -8.49
C ARG A 61 -5.17 -23.58 -8.06
N SER A 62 -4.90 -22.98 -6.90
CA SER A 62 -5.73 -21.90 -6.35
C SER A 62 -5.66 -20.60 -7.14
N ASN A 63 -4.66 -20.47 -8.01
CA ASN A 63 -4.42 -19.28 -8.83
C ASN A 63 -4.60 -19.53 -10.33
N ASN A 64 -5.04 -20.73 -10.73
CA ASN A 64 -5.21 -21.15 -12.14
C ASN A 64 -3.94 -20.87 -12.97
N LEU A 65 -2.77 -21.26 -12.42
CA LEU A 65 -1.49 -21.12 -13.11
C LEU A 65 -1.18 -22.41 -13.88
N ASP A 66 -0.68 -22.26 -15.10
CA ASP A 66 -0.33 -23.41 -15.94
C ASP A 66 1.04 -23.99 -15.59
N ASP A 67 1.99 -23.14 -15.13
CA ASP A 67 3.36 -23.53 -14.75
C ASP A 67 3.85 -22.74 -13.53
N SER A 68 4.78 -23.35 -12.78
CA SER A 68 5.46 -22.73 -11.64
C SER A 68 6.31 -21.50 -12.01
N ARG A 69 6.55 -21.26 -13.28
CA ARG A 69 7.34 -20.13 -13.83
C ARG A 69 6.49 -18.95 -14.26
N ASP A 70 5.16 -19.09 -14.29
CA ASP A 70 4.23 -18.11 -14.88
C ASP A 70 3.78 -17.02 -13.91
N ILE A 71 4.68 -16.56 -13.04
CA ILE A 71 4.35 -15.42 -12.16
C ILE A 71 5.09 -14.16 -12.57
N GLN A 72 4.36 -13.06 -12.56
CA GLN A 72 4.89 -11.74 -12.89
C GLN A 72 4.92 -10.83 -11.67
N ARG A 73 5.93 -9.97 -11.59
CA ARG A 73 5.97 -8.92 -10.56
C ARG A 73 4.69 -8.09 -10.55
N GLY A 74 4.10 -7.94 -9.37
CA GLY A 74 2.81 -7.27 -9.17
C GLY A 74 1.60 -8.16 -9.38
N GLN A 75 1.78 -9.41 -9.78
CA GLN A 75 0.68 -10.38 -9.88
C GLN A 75 0.16 -10.72 -8.48
N ARG A 76 -1.17 -10.78 -8.35
CA ARG A 76 -1.85 -11.18 -7.11
C ARG A 76 -2.02 -12.70 -7.09
N LEU A 77 -1.55 -13.33 -6.03
CA LEU A 77 -1.70 -14.76 -5.79
C LEU A 77 -2.55 -15.00 -4.53
N LEU A 78 -3.56 -15.86 -4.64
CA LEU A 78 -4.30 -16.39 -3.50
C LEU A 78 -3.42 -17.42 -2.76
N ILE A 79 -3.25 -17.25 -1.45
CA ILE A 79 -2.54 -18.16 -0.58
C ILE A 79 -3.56 -19.11 0.07
N PRO A 80 -3.69 -20.37 -0.40
CA PRO A 80 -4.71 -21.28 0.10
C PRO A 80 -4.42 -21.71 1.56
N GLY A 81 -5.47 -22.01 2.31
CA GLY A 81 -5.38 -22.61 3.63
C GLY A 81 -4.90 -21.67 4.75
N LYS A 82 -4.54 -20.44 4.46
CA LYS A 82 -4.22 -19.41 5.48
C LYS A 82 -5.45 -18.55 5.71
N ALA A 83 -6.36 -19.02 6.57
CA ALA A 83 -7.37 -18.14 7.14
C ALA A 83 -6.65 -17.13 8.03
N VAL A 84 -6.77 -15.85 7.74
CA VAL A 84 -6.39 -14.83 8.70
C VAL A 84 -7.31 -15.02 9.89
N LYS A 85 -6.75 -15.39 11.06
CA LYS A 85 -7.48 -15.26 12.31
C LYS A 85 -7.88 -13.79 12.40
N SER A 86 -9.14 -13.52 12.12
CA SER A 86 -9.73 -12.22 12.39
C SER A 86 -9.44 -11.92 13.85
N GLY A 87 -8.54 -10.99 14.10
CA GLY A 87 -8.51 -10.35 15.41
C GLY A 87 -9.91 -9.81 15.71
N PRO A 88 -10.22 -9.44 16.97
CA PRO A 88 -11.57 -9.02 17.31
C PRO A 88 -12.09 -8.04 16.26
N GLU A 89 -13.20 -8.40 15.64
CA GLU A 89 -13.89 -7.56 14.66
C GLU A 89 -14.28 -6.24 15.35
N ARG A 90 -13.35 -5.29 15.36
CA ARG A 90 -13.74 -3.91 15.52
C ARG A 90 -14.48 -3.53 14.24
N LYS A 91 -15.80 -3.42 14.33
CA LYS A 91 -16.58 -2.72 13.33
C LYS A 91 -16.02 -1.30 13.23
N TYR A 92 -15.18 -1.06 12.19
CA TYR A 92 -14.56 0.24 11.94
C TYR A 92 -15.55 1.30 11.45
N PHE A 93 -16.86 1.02 11.57
CA PHE A 93 -17.92 1.78 10.93
C PHE A 93 -18.56 2.77 11.87
N THR A 94 -18.36 4.04 11.57
CA THR A 94 -19.18 5.11 12.15
C THR A 94 -19.72 6.11 11.13
N LYS A 95 -19.37 6.02 9.83
CA LYS A 95 -19.95 6.87 8.79
C LYS A 95 -20.04 6.14 7.45
N ASP A 96 -21.19 6.20 6.82
CA ASP A 96 -21.51 5.58 5.52
C ASP A 96 -20.82 6.27 4.32
N PHE A 97 -19.99 7.31 4.54
CA PHE A 97 -19.39 8.12 3.50
C PHE A 97 -17.86 8.00 3.50
N PHE A 98 -17.30 7.95 2.27
CA PHE A 98 -15.88 8.14 2.05
C PHE A 98 -15.58 9.64 1.98
N MET A 99 -14.64 10.10 2.79
CA MET A 99 -14.16 11.48 2.75
C MET A 99 -13.16 11.66 1.62
N TRP A 100 -13.05 12.88 1.10
CA TRP A 100 -12.00 13.21 0.14
C TRP A 100 -10.62 12.96 0.75
N PRO A 101 -9.76 12.15 0.11
CA PRO A 101 -8.47 11.76 0.70
C PRO A 101 -7.44 12.87 0.70
N ILE A 102 -7.63 13.88 -0.14
CA ILE A 102 -6.74 15.03 -0.28
C ILE A 102 -7.53 16.23 -0.85
N LYS A 103 -7.09 17.44 -0.51
CA LYS A 103 -7.60 18.67 -1.14
C LYS A 103 -6.90 18.88 -2.48
N GLY A 104 -7.67 19.09 -3.55
CA GLY A 104 -7.12 19.29 -4.89
C GLY A 104 -8.18 19.29 -5.98
N SER A 105 -7.73 19.39 -7.22
CA SER A 105 -8.60 19.35 -8.41
C SER A 105 -8.53 17.99 -9.08
N VAL A 106 -9.67 17.40 -9.43
CA VAL A 106 -9.70 16.16 -10.21
C VAL A 106 -9.25 16.45 -11.63
N VAL A 107 -8.17 15.80 -12.06
CA VAL A 107 -7.54 15.98 -13.39
C VAL A 107 -7.72 14.77 -14.30
N SER A 108 -8.11 13.62 -13.75
CA SER A 108 -8.48 12.43 -14.52
C SER A 108 -9.64 11.71 -13.82
N TYR A 109 -10.62 11.28 -14.59
CA TYR A 109 -11.86 10.71 -14.09
C TYR A 109 -11.89 9.19 -14.27
N TYR A 110 -12.72 8.52 -13.46
CA TYR A 110 -13.01 7.10 -13.61
C TYR A 110 -13.47 6.79 -15.04
N GLY A 111 -12.87 5.75 -15.64
CA GLY A 111 -13.15 5.34 -17.00
C GLY A 111 -12.46 6.15 -18.11
N SER A 112 -11.78 7.26 -17.76
CA SER A 112 -10.98 8.02 -18.75
C SER A 112 -9.89 7.16 -19.37
N LYS A 113 -9.61 7.38 -20.65
CA LYS A 113 -8.56 6.67 -21.38
C LYS A 113 -7.18 7.07 -20.85
N MET A 114 -6.39 6.10 -20.46
CA MET A 114 -4.99 6.23 -20.02
C MET A 114 -4.13 5.31 -20.88
N ASP A 115 -3.47 5.82 -21.91
CA ASP A 115 -2.69 5.03 -22.87
C ASP A 115 -3.49 3.82 -23.40
N ARG A 116 -3.11 2.59 -22.95
CA ARG A 116 -3.76 1.33 -23.34
C ARG A 116 -4.81 0.84 -22.34
N THR A 117 -5.07 1.58 -21.28
CA THR A 117 -5.99 1.19 -20.20
C THR A 117 -6.98 2.30 -19.90
N LYS A 118 -7.98 1.99 -19.06
CA LYS A 118 -8.89 3.00 -18.50
C LYS A 118 -8.49 3.31 -17.04
N ASN A 119 -8.69 4.56 -16.63
CA ASN A 119 -8.53 4.96 -15.23
C ASN A 119 -9.55 4.20 -14.36
N LYS A 120 -9.05 3.48 -13.36
CA LYS A 120 -9.86 2.69 -12.42
C LYS A 120 -10.29 3.47 -11.18
N GLY A 121 -9.93 4.74 -11.11
CA GLY A 121 -10.25 5.67 -10.04
C GLY A 121 -10.32 7.10 -10.54
N ILE A 122 -9.84 8.02 -9.73
CA ILE A 122 -9.67 9.44 -10.07
C ILE A 122 -8.24 9.87 -9.75
N ASP A 123 -7.70 10.80 -10.55
CA ASP A 123 -6.44 11.44 -10.21
C ASP A 123 -6.72 12.86 -9.72
N ILE A 124 -6.24 13.16 -8.51
CA ILE A 124 -6.46 14.43 -7.82
C ILE A 124 -5.12 15.17 -7.78
N ARG A 125 -4.99 16.26 -8.54
CA ARG A 125 -3.83 17.15 -8.49
C ARG A 125 -3.74 17.78 -7.11
N ALA A 126 -2.55 17.74 -6.50
CA ALA A 126 -2.27 18.31 -5.20
C ALA A 126 -0.85 18.88 -5.16
N GLY A 127 -0.53 19.65 -4.14
CA GLY A 127 0.86 20.08 -3.93
C GLY A 127 1.78 18.91 -3.63
N GLU A 128 3.04 19.00 -4.05
CA GLU A 128 4.08 18.01 -3.69
C GLU A 128 4.15 17.88 -2.17
N GLY A 129 4.14 16.65 -1.65
CA GLY A 129 4.16 16.39 -0.22
C GLY A 129 2.86 16.67 0.53
N ALA A 130 1.78 17.06 -0.16
CA ALA A 130 0.47 17.27 0.46
C ALA A 130 0.00 15.99 1.19
N GLY A 131 -0.59 16.17 2.38
CA GLY A 131 -1.03 15.06 3.21
C GLY A 131 -2.17 14.27 2.59
N VAL A 132 -1.97 12.97 2.41
CA VAL A 132 -2.98 12.00 1.96
C VAL A 132 -3.59 11.35 3.19
N LYS A 133 -4.91 11.40 3.31
CA LYS A 133 -5.68 10.94 4.45
C LYS A 133 -6.52 9.72 4.10
N ALA A 134 -6.72 8.84 5.07
CA ALA A 134 -7.64 7.72 4.93
C ALA A 134 -9.07 8.24 4.68
N SER A 135 -9.64 7.87 3.53
CA SER A 135 -10.98 8.26 3.12
C SER A 135 -12.06 7.71 4.04
N ARG A 136 -11.78 6.58 4.67
CA ARG A 136 -12.61 5.90 5.66
C ARG A 136 -11.70 5.15 6.62
N ALA A 137 -12.14 4.89 7.87
CA ALA A 137 -11.40 4.07 8.81
C ALA A 137 -11.20 2.65 8.26
N GLY A 138 -10.04 2.05 8.51
CA GLY A 138 -9.73 0.73 7.99
C GLY A 138 -8.38 0.19 8.44
N ARG A 139 -8.04 -0.98 7.92
CA ARG A 139 -6.74 -1.62 8.12
C ARG A 139 -5.90 -1.51 6.87
N VAL A 140 -4.62 -1.18 7.02
CA VAL A 140 -3.65 -1.22 5.93
C VAL A 140 -3.42 -2.69 5.57
N VAL A 141 -3.85 -3.08 4.38
CA VAL A 141 -3.67 -4.44 3.86
C VAL A 141 -2.56 -4.54 2.82
N PHE A 142 -2.15 -3.40 2.29
CA PHE A 142 -1.03 -3.30 1.35
C PHE A 142 -0.33 -1.94 1.52
N CYS A 143 1.01 -1.97 1.48
CA CYS A 143 1.84 -0.78 1.48
C CYS A 143 3.17 -1.14 0.80
N ASP A 144 3.43 -0.58 -0.40
CA ASP A 144 4.62 -0.88 -1.19
C ASP A 144 5.07 0.34 -2.00
N GLU A 145 6.38 0.45 -2.24
CA GLU A 145 6.98 1.58 -2.94
C GLU A 145 7.03 1.40 -4.46
N TRP A 146 6.88 0.17 -4.96
CA TRP A 146 7.24 -0.19 -6.34
C TRP A 146 6.12 -0.84 -7.15
N LEU A 147 4.86 -0.61 -6.81
CA LEU A 147 3.75 -1.16 -7.58
C LEU A 147 3.76 -0.58 -9.00
N LYS A 148 3.91 -1.45 -10.02
CA LYS A 148 4.02 -1.04 -11.43
C LYS A 148 2.87 -0.12 -11.86
N GLY A 149 3.21 1.07 -12.31
CA GLY A 149 2.26 2.08 -12.78
C GLY A 149 1.58 2.89 -11.66
N PHE A 150 1.72 2.48 -10.39
CA PHE A 150 1.15 3.14 -9.22
C PHE A 150 2.24 3.78 -8.33
N GLY A 151 3.47 3.24 -8.37
CA GLY A 151 4.55 3.69 -7.48
C GLY A 151 4.23 3.39 -6.01
N LYS A 152 4.56 4.31 -5.12
CA LYS A 152 4.27 4.18 -3.68
C LYS A 152 2.77 4.16 -3.42
N THR A 153 2.28 3.05 -2.88
CA THR A 153 0.84 2.75 -2.80
C THR A 153 0.46 2.22 -1.42
N VAL A 154 -0.66 2.71 -0.91
CA VAL A 154 -1.36 2.17 0.27
C VAL A 154 -2.71 1.63 -0.17
N ILE A 155 -3.12 0.48 0.37
CA ILE A 155 -4.49 -0.03 0.25
C ILE A 155 -5.05 -0.25 1.64
N LEU A 156 -6.23 0.30 1.89
CA LEU A 156 -7.00 0.09 3.11
C LEU A 156 -8.16 -0.87 2.83
N ASP A 157 -8.37 -1.81 3.75
CA ASP A 157 -9.57 -2.63 3.83
C ASP A 157 -10.49 -2.06 4.91
N HIS A 158 -11.74 -1.87 4.56
CA HIS A 158 -12.75 -1.28 5.43
C HIS A 158 -13.67 -2.33 6.07
N GLY A 159 -13.44 -3.64 5.80
CA GLY A 159 -14.13 -4.76 6.47
C GLY A 159 -15.55 -5.05 5.98
N ASP A 160 -16.07 -4.32 4.98
CA ASP A 160 -17.43 -4.47 4.43
C ASP A 160 -17.42 -4.68 2.92
N SER A 161 -16.42 -5.38 2.42
CA SER A 161 -16.15 -5.60 0.98
C SER A 161 -15.64 -4.34 0.26
N PHE A 162 -15.46 -3.22 0.94
CA PHE A 162 -14.87 -2.03 0.38
C PHE A 162 -13.38 -1.92 0.69
N GLN A 163 -12.64 -1.43 -0.29
CA GLN A 163 -11.24 -1.07 -0.18
C GLN A 163 -10.98 0.27 -0.85
N THR A 164 -9.96 0.97 -0.38
CA THR A 164 -9.47 2.19 -1.03
C THR A 164 -7.99 2.06 -1.37
N VAL A 165 -7.63 2.57 -2.54
CA VAL A 165 -6.26 2.58 -3.06
C VAL A 165 -5.78 4.02 -3.11
N TYR A 166 -4.57 4.27 -2.61
CA TYR A 166 -3.90 5.57 -2.59
C TYR A 166 -2.53 5.40 -3.23
N ALA A 167 -2.36 5.88 -4.45
CA ALA A 167 -1.13 5.71 -5.22
C ALA A 167 -0.53 7.04 -5.68
N TYR A 168 0.63 7.00 -6.34
CA TYR A 168 1.45 8.14 -6.76
C TYR A 168 2.10 8.91 -5.62
N ASN A 169 2.16 8.30 -4.42
CA ASN A 169 2.72 8.96 -3.25
C ASN A 169 4.24 9.17 -3.37
N SER A 170 4.74 10.19 -2.68
CA SER A 170 6.17 10.43 -2.45
C SER A 170 6.67 9.76 -1.18
N VAL A 171 5.83 9.67 -0.15
CA VAL A 171 6.15 9.07 1.15
C VAL A 171 4.98 8.23 1.64
N LEU A 172 5.27 7.04 2.19
CA LEU A 172 4.31 6.20 2.91
C LEU A 172 4.54 6.38 4.41
N LEU A 173 3.48 6.60 5.19
CA LEU A 173 3.53 6.89 6.64
C LEU A 173 2.95 5.77 7.49
N VAL A 174 2.48 4.71 6.85
CA VAL A 174 1.87 3.55 7.48
C VAL A 174 2.49 2.26 6.94
N LYS A 175 2.24 1.15 7.61
CA LYS A 175 2.72 -0.19 7.23
C LYS A 175 1.57 -1.19 7.24
N PRO A 176 1.71 -2.34 6.55
CA PRO A 176 0.71 -3.41 6.59
C PRO A 176 0.39 -3.83 8.02
N GLY A 177 -0.90 -3.98 8.31
CA GLY A 177 -1.43 -4.32 9.63
C GLY A 177 -1.85 -3.12 10.49
N ASP A 178 -1.37 -1.92 10.20
CA ASP A 178 -1.81 -0.72 10.93
C ASP A 178 -3.31 -0.49 10.76
N VAL A 179 -3.93 0.00 11.82
CA VAL A 179 -5.33 0.45 11.83
C VAL A 179 -5.34 1.95 11.83
N VAL A 180 -6.08 2.52 10.90
CA VAL A 180 -6.17 3.96 10.72
C VAL A 180 -7.61 4.44 10.84
N ASP A 181 -7.79 5.58 11.48
CA ASP A 181 -9.07 6.25 11.55
C ASP A 181 -9.37 7.03 10.26
N GLN A 182 -10.65 7.29 10.00
CA GLN A 182 -11.04 8.22 8.93
C GLN A 182 -10.36 9.58 9.13
N ASN A 183 -9.82 10.17 8.07
CA ASN A 183 -8.99 11.38 8.07
C ASN A 183 -7.60 11.21 8.70
N GLY A 184 -7.20 10.02 9.16
CA GLY A 184 -5.85 9.71 9.58
C GLY A 184 -4.85 9.92 8.43
N LEU A 185 -3.69 10.49 8.71
CA LEU A 185 -2.64 10.73 7.71
C LEU A 185 -1.94 9.39 7.41
N ILE A 186 -1.92 8.98 6.12
CA ILE A 186 -1.38 7.68 5.68
C ILE A 186 -0.22 7.79 4.71
N ALA A 187 -0.13 8.91 3.95
CA ALA A 187 0.90 9.10 2.95
C ALA A 187 1.07 10.60 2.63
N ARG A 188 2.00 10.90 1.73
CA ARG A 188 2.14 12.23 1.11
C ARG A 188 2.10 12.09 -0.39
N ALA A 189 1.35 12.97 -1.06
CA ALA A 189 1.23 13.00 -2.52
C ALA A 189 2.57 13.31 -3.18
N GLY A 190 2.76 12.80 -4.39
CA GLY A 190 3.99 13.00 -5.14
C GLY A 190 3.82 12.79 -6.64
N ARG A 191 4.91 12.43 -7.29
CA ARG A 191 4.98 12.13 -8.73
C ARG A 191 5.31 10.67 -8.99
N GLY A 192 4.78 9.77 -8.14
CA GLY A 192 4.99 8.33 -8.30
C GLY A 192 4.23 7.74 -9.49
N GLY A 193 4.59 6.52 -9.87
CA GLY A 193 3.87 5.76 -10.89
C GLY A 193 3.76 6.45 -12.24
N ARG A 194 2.53 6.72 -12.69
CA ARG A 194 2.23 7.39 -13.98
C ARG A 194 1.96 8.89 -13.85
N ALA A 195 2.08 9.45 -12.66
CA ALA A 195 1.80 10.86 -12.42
C ALA A 195 2.79 11.76 -13.18
N LYS A 196 2.26 12.65 -14.05
CA LYS A 196 3.05 13.66 -14.76
C LYS A 196 3.32 14.90 -13.89
N GLU A 197 2.47 15.12 -12.89
CA GLU A 197 2.52 16.21 -11.93
C GLU A 197 2.14 15.69 -10.54
N PRO A 198 2.43 16.43 -9.46
CA PRO A 198 2.08 15.99 -8.12
C PRO A 198 0.59 15.69 -8.01
N SER A 199 0.24 14.44 -7.72
CA SER A 199 -1.14 13.96 -7.72
C SER A 199 -1.30 12.78 -6.79
N LEU A 200 -2.54 12.53 -6.40
CA LEU A 200 -2.97 11.28 -5.79
C LEU A 200 -3.83 10.52 -6.81
N HIS A 201 -3.47 9.27 -7.11
CA HIS A 201 -4.41 8.34 -7.73
C HIS A 201 -5.22 7.66 -6.62
N PHE A 202 -6.54 7.78 -6.70
CA PHE A 202 -7.47 7.28 -5.69
C PHE A 202 -8.52 6.36 -6.31
N GLU A 203 -8.64 5.14 -5.76
CA GLU A 203 -9.68 4.20 -6.16
C GLU A 203 -10.55 3.82 -4.95
N ILE A 204 -11.83 3.59 -5.21
CA ILE A 204 -12.73 2.85 -4.33
C ILE A 204 -13.04 1.53 -5.02
N ARG A 205 -12.89 0.41 -4.31
CA ARG A 205 -13.19 -0.93 -4.80
C ARG A 205 -14.23 -1.59 -3.94
N ARG A 206 -15.15 -2.30 -4.57
CA ARG A 206 -16.12 -3.15 -3.88
C ARG A 206 -15.97 -4.58 -4.38
N ASN A 207 -15.79 -5.55 -3.47
CA ASN A 207 -15.45 -6.94 -3.80
C ASN A 207 -14.24 -7.06 -4.76
N GLY A 208 -13.25 -6.19 -4.61
CA GLY A 208 -12.07 -6.12 -5.48
C GLY A 208 -12.28 -5.35 -6.79
N GLU A 209 -13.51 -5.08 -7.21
CA GLU A 209 -13.82 -4.40 -8.47
C GLU A 209 -13.85 -2.87 -8.29
N PRO A 210 -13.13 -2.12 -9.16
CA PRO A 210 -13.11 -0.67 -9.14
C PRO A 210 -14.49 -0.07 -9.36
N GLN A 211 -14.82 0.93 -8.56
CA GLN A 211 -16.05 1.70 -8.60
C GLN A 211 -15.75 3.15 -8.94
N ASN A 212 -16.74 3.88 -9.49
CA ASN A 212 -16.60 5.32 -9.67
C ASN A 212 -16.62 6.02 -8.30
N PRO A 213 -15.51 6.66 -7.86
CA PRO A 213 -15.41 7.26 -6.53
C PRO A 213 -16.47 8.34 -6.25
N PHE A 214 -16.95 9.04 -7.28
CA PHE A 214 -17.97 10.09 -7.11
C PHE A 214 -19.31 9.59 -6.56
N TYR A 215 -19.58 8.28 -6.64
CA TYR A 215 -20.81 7.72 -6.07
C TYR A 215 -20.72 7.53 -4.55
N TYR A 216 -19.52 7.58 -3.99
CA TYR A 216 -19.26 7.24 -2.59
C TYR A 216 -18.64 8.39 -1.79
N LEU A 217 -17.96 9.33 -2.46
CA LEU A 217 -17.32 10.47 -1.80
C LEU A 217 -18.36 11.45 -1.27
N ALA A 218 -18.13 11.96 -0.06
CA ALA A 218 -18.94 13.00 0.56
C ALA A 218 -19.01 14.24 -0.37
N ARG A 219 -20.21 14.83 -0.45
CA ARG A 219 -20.47 16.07 -1.19
C ARG A 219 -19.97 17.30 -0.45
#